data_f4a60e3cd8331deae0157ffbf4857660
#
_entry.id   f4a60e3cd8331deae0157ffbf4857660
#
_cell.length_a   1.000
_cell.length_b   1.000
_cell.length_c   1.000
_cell.angle_alpha   90.00
_cell.angle_beta   90.00
_cell.angle_gamma   90.00
#
_symmetry.space_group_name_H-M   'P 1'
#
loop_
_entity.id
_entity.type
_entity.pdbx_description
1 polymer ?
#
loop_
_entity_poly.entity_id
_entity_poly.type
_entity_poly.pdbx_seq_one_letter_code
_entity_poly.pdbx_strand_id
1 'polypeptide(L)'
;MSLLNEKIVYNADKSVNRTCLVKAAGHVFPDPSWIALREDSKDVLILFIADGKAKLTVSGGEYPLYRGDCVVFPPRKYSKLQSDAKTPPEVYWLRCGGDLVEAFIKSYFPNMRAIVATCDVENFFVQITDMLSRSEKNIADTVCLILHKLFVTVKNSLSTAPSGKGKSGLTGNRYEEYILSHMYDKLDVHDFADNFGMSVPSLTAILKRKYGKTPYQYYLSVKIGLAKKMLASGNTSVEDIAERLCFTDRTHFSKLFKRETGLSPAEYRKNNS
;
A
#
# COMPACT_ATOMS: atom_id res chain seq x y z
N MET A 1 20.88 -21.03 12.86
CA MET A 1 19.60 -20.71 13.52
C MET A 1 19.65 -19.23 13.86
N SER A 2 19.08 -18.36 13.04
CA SER A 2 19.04 -16.94 13.32
C SER A 2 18.00 -16.70 14.42
N LEU A 3 18.39 -16.04 15.47
CA LEU A 3 17.50 -15.60 16.54
C LEU A 3 16.63 -14.45 15.97
N LEU A 4 15.48 -14.81 15.44
CA LEU A 4 14.40 -13.86 15.18
C LEU A 4 14.02 -13.23 16.52
N ASN A 5 14.25 -11.95 16.68
CA ASN A 5 13.72 -11.19 17.82
C ASN A 5 12.25 -10.90 17.47
N GLU A 6 11.38 -11.87 17.71
CA GLU A 6 9.98 -11.86 17.30
C GLU A 6 9.07 -11.91 18.52
N LYS A 7 8.20 -10.92 18.67
CA LYS A 7 7.09 -10.95 19.62
C LYS A 7 5.81 -11.31 18.87
N ILE A 8 5.37 -12.56 18.97
CA ILE A 8 4.09 -13.01 18.42
C ILE A 8 3.08 -13.14 19.55
N VAL A 9 1.89 -12.59 19.36
CA VAL A 9 0.78 -12.70 20.29
C VAL A 9 -0.40 -13.30 19.55
N TYR A 10 -0.96 -14.38 20.12
CA TYR A 10 -2.17 -15.01 19.63
C TYR A 10 -3.37 -14.57 20.45
N ASN A 11 -4.50 -14.39 19.80
CA ASN A 11 -5.74 -14.14 20.49
C ASN A 11 -6.18 -15.42 21.24
N ALA A 12 -6.13 -15.38 22.55
CA ALA A 12 -6.50 -16.50 23.42
C ALA A 12 -8.03 -16.60 23.66
N ASP A 13 -8.79 -15.57 23.33
CA ASP A 13 -10.22 -15.52 23.54
C ASP A 13 -10.96 -16.34 22.47
N LYS A 14 -11.42 -17.53 22.86
CA LYS A 14 -12.20 -18.46 22.03
C LYS A 14 -13.69 -18.12 21.97
N SER A 15 -14.17 -17.21 22.80
CA SER A 15 -15.59 -16.79 22.87
C SER A 15 -15.96 -15.74 21.82
N VAL A 16 -15.08 -15.44 20.92
CA VAL A 16 -15.03 -14.24 20.11
C VAL A 16 -16.14 -14.20 19.06
N ASN A 17 -16.80 -13.08 19.07
CA ASN A 17 -17.60 -12.52 18.01
C ASN A 17 -16.95 -12.83 16.62
N ARG A 18 -17.59 -13.70 15.84
CA ARG A 18 -17.12 -14.11 14.50
C ARG A 18 -17.05 -12.94 13.50
N THR A 19 -17.53 -11.78 13.90
CA THR A 19 -17.69 -10.61 13.06
C THR A 19 -16.38 -9.88 12.79
N CYS A 20 -15.53 -9.67 13.80
CA CYS A 20 -14.25 -8.95 13.65
C CYS A 20 -13.20 -9.56 14.60
N LEU A 21 -12.24 -10.29 14.04
CA LEU A 21 -11.27 -11.04 14.82
C LEU A 21 -9.85 -10.74 14.37
N VAL A 22 -9.00 -10.24 15.27
CA VAL A 22 -7.54 -10.33 15.11
C VAL A 22 -7.10 -11.67 15.72
N LYS A 23 -6.63 -12.59 14.87
CA LYS A 23 -6.22 -13.94 15.25
C LYS A 23 -4.82 -13.98 15.83
N ALA A 24 -3.95 -13.14 15.29
CA ALA A 24 -2.57 -12.99 15.74
C ALA A 24 -2.03 -11.62 15.35
N ALA A 25 -1.09 -11.13 16.13
CA ALA A 25 -0.32 -9.93 15.87
C ALA A 25 1.15 -10.20 16.16
N GLY A 26 2.06 -9.51 15.49
CA GLY A 26 3.48 -9.66 15.73
C GLY A 26 4.26 -8.40 15.41
N HIS A 27 5.40 -8.31 16.05
CA HIS A 27 6.45 -7.33 15.82
C HIS A 27 7.76 -8.09 15.65
N VAL A 28 8.40 -7.95 14.51
CA VAL A 28 9.57 -8.74 14.12
C VAL A 28 10.69 -7.84 13.63
N PHE A 29 11.91 -8.26 13.90
CA PHE A 29 13.16 -7.66 13.42
C PHE A 29 13.89 -8.68 12.56
N PRO A 30 13.51 -8.83 11.30
CA PRO A 30 14.08 -9.83 10.40
C PRO A 30 15.58 -9.62 10.17
N ASP A 31 16.33 -10.71 10.10
CA ASP A 31 17.70 -10.67 9.61
C ASP A 31 17.75 -10.53 8.05
N PRO A 32 18.93 -10.26 7.47
CA PRO A 32 19.07 -10.10 6.02
C PRO A 32 18.66 -11.30 5.18
N SER A 33 18.64 -12.50 5.75
CA SER A 33 18.27 -13.76 5.05
C SER A 33 16.78 -14.10 5.17
N TRP A 34 16.03 -13.34 5.95
CA TRP A 34 14.64 -13.67 6.27
C TRP A 34 13.70 -13.60 5.07
N ILE A 35 12.89 -14.62 4.97
CA ILE A 35 11.84 -14.73 3.97
C ILE A 35 10.56 -15.21 4.66
N ALA A 36 9.48 -14.48 4.51
CA ALA A 36 8.15 -14.92 4.88
C ALA A 36 7.33 -15.29 3.63
N LEU A 37 6.79 -16.49 3.63
CA LEU A 37 5.89 -16.97 2.60
C LEU A 37 4.46 -17.03 3.12
N ARG A 38 3.51 -16.65 2.29
CA ARG A 38 2.08 -16.77 2.57
C ARG A 38 1.41 -17.47 1.40
N GLU A 39 0.77 -18.59 1.71
CA GLU A 39 0.03 -19.40 0.76
C GLU A 39 -1.38 -19.64 1.26
N ASP A 40 -2.35 -19.59 0.36
CA ASP A 40 -3.79 -19.92 0.55
C ASP A 40 -4.43 -19.62 1.93
N SER A 41 -4.01 -18.58 2.59
CA SER A 41 -4.60 -18.17 3.87
C SER A 41 -5.98 -17.56 3.65
N LYS A 42 -6.97 -17.99 4.44
CA LYS A 42 -8.32 -17.41 4.46
C LYS A 42 -8.37 -16.05 5.19
N ASP A 43 -7.30 -15.67 5.87
CA ASP A 43 -7.25 -14.46 6.66
C ASP A 43 -6.73 -13.28 5.84
N VAL A 44 -7.14 -12.08 6.22
CA VAL A 44 -6.50 -10.84 5.80
C VAL A 44 -5.20 -10.69 6.59
N LEU A 45 -4.10 -10.41 5.90
CA LEU A 45 -2.83 -10.04 6.51
C LEU A 45 -2.58 -8.56 6.27
N ILE A 46 -2.22 -7.83 7.32
CA ILE A 46 -1.83 -6.43 7.26
C ILE A 46 -0.39 -6.35 7.77
N LEU A 47 0.49 -5.70 7.01
CA LEU A 47 1.88 -5.45 7.36
C LEU A 47 2.14 -3.95 7.43
N PHE A 48 3.06 -3.55 8.28
CA PHE A 48 3.59 -2.18 8.32
C PHE A 48 5.11 -2.23 8.46
N ILE A 49 5.81 -1.50 7.60
CA ILE A 49 7.27 -1.35 7.66
C ILE A 49 7.60 -0.15 8.54
N ALA A 50 8.00 -0.41 9.78
CA ALA A 50 8.33 0.64 10.75
C ALA A 50 9.70 1.24 10.47
N ASP A 51 10.66 0.43 10.00
CA ASP A 51 11.98 0.90 9.56
C ASP A 51 12.58 -0.06 8.52
N GLY A 52 13.66 0.35 7.87
CA GLY A 52 14.37 -0.46 6.89
C GLY A 52 13.64 -0.66 5.56
N LYS A 53 14.00 -1.74 4.87
CA LYS A 53 13.49 -2.08 3.52
C LYS A 53 13.15 -3.57 3.40
N ALA A 54 12.13 -3.87 2.60
CA ALA A 54 11.78 -5.23 2.23
C ALA A 54 11.41 -5.32 0.75
N LYS A 55 11.43 -6.53 0.20
CA LYS A 55 10.94 -6.82 -1.14
C LYS A 55 9.71 -7.70 -1.04
N LEU A 56 8.59 -7.22 -1.59
CA LEU A 56 7.34 -7.94 -1.69
C LEU A 56 7.22 -8.56 -3.08
N THR A 57 6.97 -9.87 -3.15
CA THR A 57 6.59 -10.57 -4.38
C THR A 57 5.14 -11.03 -4.26
N VAL A 58 4.30 -10.65 -5.22
CA VAL A 58 2.91 -11.09 -5.37
C VAL A 58 2.65 -11.53 -6.81
N SER A 59 1.45 -12.07 -7.09
CA SER A 59 1.05 -12.38 -8.46
C SER A 59 1.08 -11.11 -9.31
N GLY A 60 2.09 -10.95 -10.15
CA GLY A 60 2.24 -9.79 -11.03
C GLY A 60 3.58 -9.08 -10.90
N GLY A 61 4.40 -9.36 -9.88
CA GLY A 61 5.73 -8.75 -9.83
C GLY A 61 6.37 -8.64 -8.45
N GLU A 62 7.51 -7.99 -8.43
CA GLU A 62 8.28 -7.68 -7.22
C GLU A 62 8.21 -6.18 -6.93
N TYR A 63 8.01 -5.83 -5.67
CA TYR A 63 7.79 -4.44 -5.22
C TYR A 63 8.66 -4.13 -4.02
N PRO A 64 9.45 -3.04 -4.07
CA PRO A 64 10.18 -2.58 -2.91
C PRO A 64 9.21 -1.95 -1.89
N LEU A 65 9.40 -2.29 -0.62
CA LEU A 65 8.72 -1.69 0.51
C LEU A 65 9.71 -0.90 1.35
N TYR A 66 9.25 0.23 1.85
CA TYR A 66 10.05 1.19 2.61
C TYR A 66 9.36 1.54 3.93
N ARG A 67 10.10 2.18 4.81
CA ARG A 67 9.54 2.73 6.05
C ARG A 67 8.28 3.55 5.79
N GLY A 68 7.24 3.30 6.58
CA GLY A 68 5.92 3.93 6.47
C GLY A 68 4.96 3.23 5.50
N ASP A 69 5.39 2.14 4.83
CA ASP A 69 4.49 1.37 3.98
C ASP A 69 3.64 0.41 4.79
N CYS A 70 2.34 0.52 4.61
CA CYS A 70 1.35 -0.43 5.09
C CYS A 70 0.82 -1.27 3.91
N VAL A 71 0.84 -2.58 4.05
CA VAL A 71 0.36 -3.52 3.02
C VAL A 71 -0.83 -4.29 3.55
N VAL A 72 -1.93 -4.26 2.81
CA VAL A 72 -3.12 -5.06 3.09
C VAL A 72 -3.21 -6.19 2.06
N PHE A 73 -3.11 -7.43 2.51
CA PHE A 73 -3.25 -8.62 1.69
C PHE A 73 -4.65 -9.21 1.85
N PRO A 74 -5.43 -9.30 0.78
CA PRO A 74 -6.69 -10.04 0.82
C PRO A 74 -6.48 -11.54 1.00
N PRO A 75 -7.52 -12.30 1.39
CA PRO A 75 -7.45 -13.75 1.52
C PRO A 75 -7.02 -14.45 0.21
N ARG A 76 -6.41 -15.64 0.36
CA ARG A 76 -6.11 -16.58 -0.72
C ARG A 76 -5.17 -16.05 -1.82
N LYS A 77 -4.30 -15.12 -1.49
CA LYS A 77 -3.28 -14.60 -2.41
C LYS A 77 -1.89 -15.01 -1.94
N TYR A 78 -1.12 -15.56 -2.88
CA TYR A 78 0.30 -15.83 -2.66
C TYR A 78 1.04 -14.52 -2.46
N SER A 79 1.91 -14.50 -1.48
CA SER A 79 2.88 -13.42 -1.31
C SER A 79 4.17 -13.94 -0.67
N LYS A 80 5.27 -13.31 -1.04
CA LYS A 80 6.60 -13.52 -0.45
C LYS A 80 7.13 -12.17 -0.01
N LEU A 81 7.47 -12.04 1.26
CA LEU A 81 8.18 -10.88 1.78
C LEU A 81 9.62 -11.30 2.06
N GLN A 82 10.57 -10.54 1.55
CA GLN A 82 12.00 -10.79 1.71
C GLN A 82 12.68 -9.57 2.30
N SER A 83 13.52 -9.78 3.31
CA SER A 83 14.37 -8.75 3.93
C SER A 83 15.34 -8.15 2.90
N ASP A 84 15.61 -6.86 3.02
CA ASP A 84 16.75 -6.24 2.34
C ASP A 84 18.06 -6.62 3.03
N ALA A 85 19.10 -6.91 2.24
CA ALA A 85 20.36 -7.40 2.78
C ALA A 85 21.19 -6.32 3.52
N LYS A 86 20.99 -5.04 3.18
CA LYS A 86 21.76 -3.92 3.74
C LYS A 86 21.00 -3.19 4.83
N THR A 87 19.68 -3.10 4.69
CA THR A 87 18.79 -2.39 5.60
C THR A 87 17.59 -3.27 5.94
N PRO A 88 17.77 -4.32 6.79
CA PRO A 88 16.69 -5.23 7.16
C PRO A 88 15.50 -4.45 7.74
N PRO A 89 14.25 -4.90 7.46
CA PRO A 89 13.08 -4.16 7.90
C PRO A 89 12.77 -4.41 9.39
N GLU A 90 12.11 -3.44 10.01
CA GLU A 90 11.32 -3.63 11.21
C GLU A 90 9.85 -3.74 10.76
N VAL A 91 9.16 -4.83 11.15
CA VAL A 91 7.83 -5.15 10.62
C VAL A 91 6.84 -5.40 11.73
N TYR A 92 5.73 -4.67 11.72
CA TYR A 92 4.51 -5.04 12.43
C TYR A 92 3.58 -5.80 11.48
N TRP A 93 2.84 -6.76 12.03
CA TRP A 93 1.86 -7.48 11.26
C TRP A 93 0.63 -7.89 12.08
N LEU A 94 -0.52 -7.94 11.41
CA LEU A 94 -1.79 -8.40 11.96
C LEU A 94 -2.42 -9.43 11.03
N ARG A 95 -2.91 -10.52 11.58
CA ARG A 95 -3.72 -11.51 10.89
C ARG A 95 -5.15 -11.44 11.41
N CYS A 96 -6.08 -11.06 10.54
CA CYS A 96 -7.46 -10.80 10.92
C CYS A 96 -8.47 -11.46 9.98
N GLY A 97 -9.69 -11.61 10.44
CA GLY A 97 -10.78 -12.20 9.67
C GLY A 97 -12.13 -11.95 10.34
N GLY A 98 -13.17 -12.53 9.77
CA GLY A 98 -14.56 -12.36 10.18
C GLY A 98 -15.37 -11.53 9.21
N ASP A 99 -16.69 -11.60 9.31
CA ASP A 99 -17.62 -11.04 8.32
C ASP A 99 -17.46 -9.53 8.16
N LEU A 100 -17.19 -8.81 9.24
CA LEU A 100 -16.98 -7.36 9.22
C LEU A 100 -15.65 -6.99 8.58
N VAL A 101 -14.59 -7.76 8.82
CA VAL A 101 -13.30 -7.57 8.15
C VAL A 101 -13.44 -7.78 6.65
N GLU A 102 -14.18 -8.82 6.23
CA GLU A 102 -14.48 -9.05 4.83
C GLU A 102 -15.30 -7.91 4.22
N ALA A 103 -16.28 -7.38 4.96
CA ALA A 103 -17.07 -6.23 4.53
C ALA A 103 -16.21 -4.98 4.36
N PHE A 104 -15.25 -4.72 5.26
CA PHE A 104 -14.29 -3.63 5.12
C PHE A 104 -13.42 -3.80 3.87
N ILE A 105 -12.87 -5.00 3.64
CA ILE A 105 -12.07 -5.28 2.45
C ILE A 105 -12.89 -5.06 1.18
N LYS A 106 -14.10 -5.61 1.10
CA LYS A 106 -14.98 -5.43 -0.08
C LYS A 106 -15.37 -3.97 -0.31
N SER A 107 -15.63 -3.21 0.76
CA SER A 107 -16.05 -1.81 0.66
C SER A 107 -14.90 -0.85 0.36
N TYR A 108 -13.74 -1.04 1.00
CA TYR A 108 -12.63 -0.11 0.89
C TYR A 108 -11.63 -0.49 -0.20
N PHE A 109 -11.54 -1.78 -0.52
CA PHE A 109 -10.56 -2.33 -1.46
C PHE A 109 -11.21 -3.33 -2.43
N PRO A 110 -12.17 -2.89 -3.27
CA PRO A 110 -13.02 -3.78 -4.06
C PRO A 110 -12.28 -4.67 -5.07
N ASN A 111 -11.07 -4.28 -5.48
CA ASN A 111 -10.32 -5.03 -6.49
C ASN A 111 -9.54 -6.25 -5.94
N MET A 112 -9.65 -6.54 -4.64
CA MET A 112 -9.09 -7.75 -4.00
C MET A 112 -7.61 -8.05 -4.32
N ARG A 113 -6.80 -7.04 -4.58
CA ARG A 113 -5.34 -7.16 -4.76
C ARG A 113 -4.60 -6.74 -3.48
N ALA A 114 -3.32 -7.08 -3.39
CA ALA A 114 -2.47 -6.52 -2.34
C ALA A 114 -2.39 -5.00 -2.52
N ILE A 115 -2.63 -4.27 -1.44
CA ILE A 115 -2.67 -2.81 -1.41
C ILE A 115 -1.47 -2.32 -0.63
N VAL A 116 -0.69 -1.44 -1.22
CA VAL A 116 0.41 -0.75 -0.54
C VAL A 116 0.05 0.73 -0.42
N ALA A 117 0.11 1.24 0.80
CA ALA A 117 -0.13 2.64 1.10
C ALA A 117 0.93 3.16 2.07
N THR A 118 1.44 4.35 1.83
CA THR A 118 2.30 5.03 2.81
C THR A 118 1.40 5.82 3.75
N CYS A 119 1.38 5.44 5.02
CA CYS A 119 0.52 6.07 6.01
C CYS A 119 1.08 5.88 7.43
N ASP A 120 0.72 6.79 8.32
CA ASP A 120 1.05 6.68 9.74
C ASP A 120 0.00 5.81 10.44
N VAL A 121 0.33 4.53 10.60
CA VAL A 121 -0.55 3.51 11.20
C VAL A 121 0.14 2.70 12.30
N GLU A 122 1.39 2.98 12.62
CA GLU A 122 2.19 2.23 13.60
C GLU A 122 1.47 2.09 14.93
N ASN A 123 0.92 3.19 15.45
CA ASN A 123 0.24 3.22 16.72
C ASN A 123 -0.95 2.24 16.80
N PHE A 124 -1.65 1.97 15.70
CA PHE A 124 -2.73 0.97 15.67
C PHE A 124 -2.21 -0.44 15.88
N PHE A 125 -1.05 -0.77 15.29
CA PHE A 125 -0.42 -2.07 15.49
C PHE A 125 0.05 -2.25 16.93
N VAL A 126 0.71 -1.23 17.50
CA VAL A 126 1.18 -1.23 18.89
C VAL A 126 0.01 -1.43 19.84
N GLN A 127 -1.07 -0.65 19.71
CA GLN A 127 -2.25 -0.78 20.57
C GLN A 127 -2.86 -2.19 20.52
N ILE A 128 -3.09 -2.73 19.31
CA ILE A 128 -3.67 -4.07 19.15
C ILE A 128 -2.74 -5.14 19.76
N THR A 129 -1.43 -5.06 19.49
CA THR A 129 -0.46 -6.02 20.01
C THR A 129 -0.39 -5.98 21.54
N ASP A 130 -0.42 -4.80 22.13
CA ASP A 130 -0.44 -4.63 23.59
C ASP A 130 -1.70 -5.18 24.23
N MET A 131 -2.88 -4.90 23.69
CA MET A 131 -4.15 -5.41 24.18
C MET A 131 -4.21 -6.94 24.15
N LEU A 132 -3.75 -7.54 23.05
CA LEU A 132 -3.67 -8.99 22.91
C LEU A 132 -2.65 -9.60 23.90
N SER A 133 -1.52 -8.94 24.14
CA SER A 133 -0.47 -9.44 25.04
C SER A 133 -0.87 -9.43 26.52
N ARG A 134 -1.74 -8.50 26.92
CA ARG A 134 -2.28 -8.42 28.28
C ARG A 134 -3.41 -9.41 28.55
N SER A 135 -3.88 -10.12 27.52
CA SER A 135 -5.03 -11.03 27.62
C SER A 135 -6.26 -10.38 28.28
N GLU A 136 -6.48 -9.10 27.98
CA GLU A 136 -7.62 -8.35 28.51
C GLU A 136 -8.93 -8.98 28.03
N LYS A 137 -9.95 -9.00 28.89
CA LYS A 137 -11.28 -9.48 28.53
C LYS A 137 -12.06 -8.39 27.81
N ASN A 138 -12.98 -8.76 26.93
CA ASN A 138 -13.88 -7.85 26.20
C ASN A 138 -13.18 -6.83 25.29
N ILE A 139 -12.02 -7.18 24.76
CA ILE A 139 -11.25 -6.29 23.85
C ILE A 139 -11.78 -6.31 22.41
N ALA A 140 -12.64 -7.26 22.06
CA ALA A 140 -13.05 -7.50 20.68
C ALA A 140 -13.62 -6.24 19.99
N ASP A 141 -14.49 -5.50 20.67
CA ASP A 141 -15.09 -4.28 20.11
C ASP A 141 -14.06 -3.15 19.96
N THR A 142 -13.19 -2.99 20.95
CA THR A 142 -12.11 -1.97 20.89
C THR A 142 -11.12 -2.30 19.78
N VAL A 143 -10.70 -3.55 19.66
CA VAL A 143 -9.81 -4.01 18.56
C VAL A 143 -10.48 -3.83 17.21
N CYS A 144 -11.78 -4.10 17.11
CA CYS A 144 -12.54 -3.87 15.88
C CYS A 144 -12.57 -2.39 15.47
N LEU A 145 -12.77 -1.48 16.43
CA LEU A 145 -12.73 -0.04 16.18
C LEU A 145 -11.34 0.42 15.73
N ILE A 146 -10.27 -0.07 16.36
CA ILE A 146 -8.90 0.26 15.98
C ILE A 146 -8.61 -0.27 14.57
N LEU A 147 -8.99 -1.51 14.27
CA LEU A 147 -8.83 -2.13 12.97
C LEU A 147 -9.61 -1.37 11.88
N HIS A 148 -10.82 -0.92 12.18
CA HIS A 148 -11.61 -0.09 11.27
C HIS A 148 -10.90 1.26 11.00
N LYS A 149 -10.40 1.94 12.02
CA LYS A 149 -9.61 3.17 11.87
C LYS A 149 -8.38 2.94 10.99
N LEU A 150 -7.67 1.81 11.17
CA LEU A 150 -6.54 1.43 10.34
C LEU A 150 -6.96 1.31 8.86
N PHE A 151 -8.03 0.56 8.55
CA PHE A 151 -8.51 0.43 7.18
C PHE A 151 -8.94 1.77 6.57
N VAL A 152 -9.61 2.63 7.33
CA VAL A 152 -9.99 3.98 6.88
C VAL A 152 -8.75 4.83 6.60
N THR A 153 -7.71 4.76 7.46
CA THR A 153 -6.46 5.51 7.27
C THR A 153 -5.74 5.03 6.01
N VAL A 154 -5.61 3.72 5.81
CA VAL A 154 -5.03 3.14 4.58
C VAL A 154 -5.82 3.59 3.35
N LYS A 155 -7.15 3.46 3.35
CA LYS A 155 -8.00 3.92 2.26
C LYS A 155 -7.81 5.41 1.94
N ASN A 156 -7.80 6.25 2.98
CA ASN A 156 -7.65 7.70 2.80
C ASN A 156 -6.28 8.08 2.25
N SER A 157 -5.22 7.35 2.63
CA SER A 157 -3.88 7.54 2.08
C SER A 157 -3.81 7.23 0.58
N LEU A 158 -4.62 6.29 0.10
CA LEU A 158 -4.78 6.03 -1.33
C LEU A 158 -5.57 7.14 -2.03
N SER A 159 -6.49 7.79 -1.32
CA SER A 159 -7.41 8.80 -1.87
C SER A 159 -6.87 10.23 -1.81
N THR A 160 -5.86 10.52 -1.00
CA THR A 160 -5.28 11.86 -0.81
C THR A 160 -4.25 12.23 -1.88
N ALA A 161 -4.62 12.08 -3.17
CA ALA A 161 -3.99 12.90 -4.21
C ALA A 161 -4.47 14.34 -4.05
N PRO A 162 -3.61 15.39 -3.91
CA PRO A 162 -4.07 16.76 -3.83
C PRO A 162 -4.81 17.12 -5.10
N SER A 163 -6.12 17.33 -4.96
CA SER A 163 -6.94 17.94 -5.98
C SER A 163 -6.49 19.38 -6.13
N GLY A 164 -5.78 19.69 -7.21
CA GLY A 164 -5.74 21.07 -7.70
C GLY A 164 -7.16 21.58 -7.83
N LYS A 165 -7.42 22.79 -7.33
CA LYS A 165 -8.71 23.47 -7.24
C LYS A 165 -9.66 23.20 -8.42
N GLY A 166 -10.76 22.53 -8.15
CA GLY A 166 -11.86 22.33 -9.10
C GLY A 166 -13.01 21.60 -8.41
N LYS A 167 -14.09 22.35 -8.16
CA LYS A 167 -15.34 21.87 -7.56
C LYS A 167 -15.89 20.63 -8.28
N SER A 168 -16.16 19.55 -7.57
CA SER A 168 -17.47 18.88 -7.57
C SER A 168 -17.42 17.57 -6.80
N GLY A 169 -18.49 17.29 -6.08
CA GLY A 169 -18.67 16.11 -5.26
C GLY A 169 -18.76 14.80 -6.06
N LEU A 170 -18.46 13.72 -5.37
CA LEU A 170 -18.93 12.34 -5.64
C LEU A 170 -18.61 11.71 -6.99
N THR A 171 -17.42 11.96 -7.58
CA THR A 171 -16.86 11.10 -8.61
C THR A 171 -15.33 11.09 -8.46
N GLY A 172 -14.82 10.22 -7.58
CA GLY A 172 -13.41 9.84 -7.62
C GLY A 172 -13.02 9.51 -9.07
N ASN A 173 -11.84 9.95 -9.50
CA ASN A 173 -11.37 9.63 -10.85
C ASN A 173 -11.06 8.13 -10.93
N ARG A 174 -12.04 7.34 -11.30
CA ARG A 174 -11.94 5.87 -11.38
C ARG A 174 -10.72 5.37 -12.15
N TYR A 175 -10.25 6.13 -13.14
CA TYR A 175 -9.03 5.79 -13.89
C TYR A 175 -7.77 6.02 -13.07
N GLU A 176 -7.75 7.08 -12.26
CA GLU A 176 -6.67 7.36 -11.32
C GLU A 176 -6.63 6.33 -10.21
N GLU A 177 -7.78 5.98 -9.63
CA GLU A 177 -7.91 4.92 -8.63
C GLU A 177 -7.39 3.57 -9.15
N TYR A 178 -7.72 3.22 -10.40
CA TYR A 178 -7.17 2.02 -11.04
C TYR A 178 -5.64 2.09 -11.12
N ILE A 179 -5.08 3.21 -11.58
CA ILE A 179 -3.64 3.38 -11.70
C ILE A 179 -2.97 3.35 -10.33
N LEU A 180 -3.56 3.98 -9.31
CA LEU A 180 -3.02 3.97 -7.95
C LEU A 180 -3.01 2.57 -7.34
N SER A 181 -4.05 1.76 -7.60
CA SER A 181 -4.09 0.36 -7.17
C SER A 181 -3.13 -0.57 -7.92
N HIS A 182 -2.61 -0.13 -9.09
CA HIS A 182 -1.66 -0.85 -9.94
C HIS A 182 -0.36 -0.06 -10.14
N MET A 183 -0.06 0.90 -9.26
CA MET A 183 1.06 1.82 -9.45
C MET A 183 2.43 1.14 -9.43
N TYR A 184 2.51 -0.03 -8.82
CA TYR A 184 3.70 -0.87 -8.73
C TYR A 184 3.77 -1.92 -9.83
N ASP A 185 2.74 -2.02 -10.67
CA ASP A 185 2.71 -2.91 -11.82
C ASP A 185 3.19 -2.16 -13.08
N LYS A 186 3.77 -2.90 -14.02
CA LYS A 186 3.91 -2.37 -15.39
C LYS A 186 2.51 -2.24 -15.97
N LEU A 187 2.17 -1.06 -16.48
CA LEU A 187 0.85 -0.83 -17.06
C LEU A 187 0.61 -1.81 -18.21
N ASP A 188 -0.37 -2.70 -18.04
CA ASP A 188 -1.01 -3.37 -19.15
C ASP A 188 -2.25 -2.57 -19.57
N VAL A 189 -2.24 -2.07 -20.80
CA VAL A 189 -3.33 -1.23 -21.32
C VAL A 189 -4.57 -2.05 -21.62
N HIS A 190 -4.44 -3.35 -21.92
CA HIS A 190 -5.56 -4.25 -22.11
C HIS A 190 -6.28 -4.51 -20.78
N ASP A 191 -5.52 -4.90 -19.73
CA ASP A 191 -6.08 -5.05 -18.38
C ASP A 191 -6.75 -3.76 -17.90
N PHE A 192 -6.15 -2.60 -18.23
CA PHE A 192 -6.73 -1.31 -17.88
C PHE A 192 -8.08 -1.08 -18.58
N ALA A 193 -8.19 -1.40 -19.86
CA ALA A 193 -9.44 -1.28 -20.62
C ALA A 193 -10.50 -2.29 -20.14
N ASP A 194 -10.09 -3.55 -19.94
CA ASP A 194 -10.96 -4.65 -19.51
C ASP A 194 -11.55 -4.40 -18.11
N ASN A 195 -10.78 -3.80 -17.20
CA ASN A 195 -11.29 -3.42 -15.87
C ASN A 195 -12.48 -2.43 -15.93
N PHE A 196 -12.61 -1.69 -17.02
CA PHE A 196 -13.73 -0.76 -17.27
C PHE A 196 -14.75 -1.29 -18.26
N GLY A 197 -14.63 -2.55 -18.70
CA GLY A 197 -15.53 -3.16 -19.67
C GLY A 197 -15.48 -2.49 -21.05
N MET A 198 -14.31 -2.00 -21.48
CA MET A 198 -14.16 -1.29 -22.75
C MET A 198 -12.92 -1.75 -23.53
N SER A 199 -12.93 -1.48 -24.84
CA SER A 199 -11.75 -1.75 -25.66
C SER A 199 -10.65 -0.69 -25.47
N VAL A 200 -9.40 -1.05 -25.75
CA VAL A 200 -8.24 -0.12 -25.69
C VAL A 200 -8.44 1.16 -26.52
N PRO A 201 -9.00 1.10 -27.76
CA PRO A 201 -9.34 2.31 -28.51
C PRO A 201 -10.36 3.21 -27.79
N SER A 202 -11.40 2.61 -27.17
CA SER A 202 -12.41 3.35 -26.40
C SER A 202 -11.82 4.02 -25.17
N LEU A 203 -11.01 3.31 -24.37
CA LEU A 203 -10.28 3.87 -23.24
C LEU A 203 -9.38 5.04 -23.69
N THR A 204 -8.65 4.84 -24.80
CA THR A 204 -7.74 5.87 -25.36
C THR A 204 -8.50 7.12 -25.77
N ALA A 205 -9.65 6.96 -26.45
CA ALA A 205 -10.49 8.09 -26.88
C ALA A 205 -11.05 8.87 -25.67
N ILE A 206 -11.50 8.17 -24.63
CA ILE A 206 -12.01 8.78 -23.40
C ILE A 206 -10.92 9.55 -22.67
N LEU A 207 -9.75 8.94 -22.46
CA LEU A 207 -8.63 9.59 -21.74
C LEU A 207 -8.08 10.77 -22.52
N LYS A 208 -7.96 10.68 -23.85
CA LYS A 208 -7.58 11.81 -24.71
C LYS A 208 -8.59 12.96 -24.63
N ARG A 209 -9.91 12.65 -24.71
CA ARG A 209 -10.96 13.66 -24.61
C ARG A 209 -11.00 14.34 -23.25
N LYS A 210 -10.82 13.57 -22.14
CA LYS A 210 -10.98 14.08 -20.78
C LYS A 210 -9.71 14.71 -20.21
N TYR A 211 -8.54 14.16 -20.55
CA TYR A 211 -7.25 14.54 -19.95
C TYR A 211 -6.20 14.95 -20.97
N GLY A 212 -6.48 14.86 -22.28
CA GLY A 212 -5.53 15.14 -23.34
C GLY A 212 -4.39 14.12 -23.45
N LYS A 213 -4.52 12.94 -22.82
CA LYS A 213 -3.44 11.97 -22.64
C LYS A 213 -3.84 10.58 -23.13
N THR A 214 -2.87 9.84 -23.69
CA THR A 214 -3.01 8.40 -23.90
C THR A 214 -3.05 7.65 -22.57
N PRO A 215 -3.51 6.38 -22.49
CA PRO A 215 -3.49 5.58 -21.25
C PRO A 215 -2.10 5.57 -20.58
N TYR A 216 -1.05 5.38 -21.34
CA TYR A 216 0.31 5.37 -20.83
C TYR A 216 0.79 6.75 -20.34
N GLN A 217 0.49 7.82 -21.07
CA GLN A 217 0.81 9.19 -20.64
C GLN A 217 0.03 9.57 -19.37
N TYR A 218 -1.22 9.11 -19.28
CA TYR A 218 -2.05 9.33 -18.11
C TYR A 218 -1.48 8.57 -16.89
N TYR A 219 -1.10 7.30 -17.06
CA TYR A 219 -0.41 6.51 -16.04
C TYR A 219 0.86 7.19 -15.52
N LEU A 220 1.73 7.65 -16.42
CA LEU A 220 2.95 8.37 -16.05
C LEU A 220 2.63 9.66 -15.29
N SER A 221 1.61 10.41 -15.69
CA SER A 221 1.24 11.66 -15.00
C SER A 221 0.72 11.42 -13.58
N VAL A 222 0.04 10.32 -13.32
CA VAL A 222 -0.38 9.92 -11.97
C VAL A 222 0.85 9.59 -11.11
N LYS A 223 1.81 8.82 -11.64
CA LYS A 223 3.08 8.54 -10.95
C LYS A 223 3.87 9.81 -10.61
N ILE A 224 3.94 10.77 -11.53
CA ILE A 224 4.58 12.07 -11.25
C ILE A 224 3.84 12.85 -10.17
N GLY A 225 2.51 12.78 -10.13
CA GLY A 225 1.69 13.35 -9.05
C GLY A 225 2.07 12.80 -7.67
N LEU A 226 2.30 11.50 -7.58
CA LEU A 226 2.78 10.86 -6.34
C LEU A 226 4.22 11.28 -6.00
N ALA A 227 5.11 11.31 -6.99
CA ALA A 227 6.49 11.74 -6.80
C ALA A 227 6.57 13.16 -6.19
N LYS A 228 5.70 14.08 -6.64
CA LYS A 228 5.60 15.43 -6.07
C LYS A 228 5.33 15.43 -4.57
N LYS A 229 4.40 14.56 -4.13
CA LYS A 229 4.07 14.43 -2.69
C LYS A 229 5.23 13.87 -1.89
N MET A 230 5.87 12.81 -2.41
CA MET A 230 7.01 12.17 -1.75
C MET A 230 8.21 13.13 -1.66
N LEU A 231 8.41 13.98 -2.66
CA LEU A 231 9.46 15.00 -2.63
C LEU A 231 9.16 16.11 -1.63
N ALA A 232 7.91 16.53 -1.51
CA ALA A 232 7.47 17.58 -0.57
C ALA A 232 7.53 17.10 0.90
N SER A 233 7.39 15.79 1.17
CA SER A 233 7.54 15.23 2.52
C SER A 233 8.98 15.20 3.05
N GLY A 234 9.99 15.42 2.20
CA GLY A 234 11.38 15.62 2.57
C GLY A 234 12.21 14.37 2.90
N ASN A 235 11.59 13.25 3.26
CA ASN A 235 12.26 12.13 3.92
C ASN A 235 12.79 11.02 3.00
N THR A 236 12.52 11.06 1.68
CA THR A 236 12.85 9.98 0.76
C THR A 236 13.82 10.47 -0.32
N SER A 237 14.89 9.71 -0.62
CA SER A 237 15.83 10.10 -1.68
C SER A 237 15.16 10.09 -3.06
N VAL A 238 15.71 10.83 -4.03
CA VAL A 238 15.20 10.84 -5.40
C VAL A 238 15.31 9.46 -6.05
N GLU A 239 16.33 8.72 -5.68
CA GLU A 239 16.58 7.36 -6.15
C GLU A 239 15.54 6.38 -5.59
N ASP A 240 15.29 6.43 -4.28
CA ASP A 240 14.25 5.62 -3.64
C ASP A 240 12.84 5.95 -4.21
N ILE A 241 12.57 7.21 -4.53
CA ILE A 241 11.30 7.61 -5.17
C ILE A 241 11.17 6.99 -6.56
N ALA A 242 12.23 7.03 -7.37
CA ALA A 242 12.25 6.45 -8.70
C ALA A 242 12.03 4.93 -8.64
N GLU A 243 12.76 4.25 -7.77
CA GLU A 243 12.63 2.81 -7.52
C GLU A 243 11.21 2.45 -7.02
N ARG A 244 10.72 3.17 -6.02
CA ARG A 244 9.39 2.98 -5.42
C ARG A 244 8.25 3.14 -6.41
N LEU A 245 8.39 4.07 -7.35
CA LEU A 245 7.41 4.28 -8.41
C LEU A 245 7.70 3.43 -9.67
N CYS A 246 8.57 2.41 -9.56
CA CYS A 246 8.93 1.47 -10.63
C CYS A 246 9.33 2.17 -11.94
N PHE A 247 10.16 3.22 -11.83
CA PHE A 247 10.87 3.75 -12.99
C PHE A 247 12.11 2.89 -13.27
N THR A 248 12.48 2.79 -14.54
CA THR A 248 13.61 1.97 -14.98
C THR A 248 14.91 2.36 -14.29
N ASP A 249 15.10 3.67 -14.10
CA ASP A 249 16.24 4.25 -13.39
C ASP A 249 15.95 5.69 -12.97
N ARG A 250 16.81 6.24 -12.10
CA ARG A 250 16.75 7.62 -11.62
C ARG A 250 16.83 8.66 -12.75
N THR A 251 17.60 8.38 -13.81
CA THR A 251 17.79 9.31 -14.93
C THR A 251 16.51 9.44 -15.74
N HIS A 252 15.88 8.31 -16.05
CA HIS A 252 14.58 8.27 -16.73
C HIS A 252 13.51 8.99 -15.91
N PHE A 253 13.42 8.71 -14.61
CA PHE A 253 12.52 9.41 -13.70
C PHE A 253 12.75 10.93 -13.71
N SER A 254 14.00 11.38 -13.53
CA SER A 254 14.31 12.80 -13.45
C SER A 254 13.99 13.56 -14.73
N LYS A 255 14.27 12.97 -15.91
CA LYS A 255 13.92 13.55 -17.22
C LYS A 255 12.40 13.68 -17.38
N LEU A 256 11.66 12.62 -17.03
CA LEU A 256 10.20 12.61 -17.10
C LEU A 256 9.59 13.63 -16.13
N PHE A 257 10.07 13.65 -14.89
CA PHE A 257 9.63 14.59 -13.87
C PHE A 257 9.82 16.04 -14.30
N LYS A 258 11.01 16.38 -14.82
CA LYS A 258 11.31 17.73 -15.35
C LYS A 258 10.41 18.09 -16.52
N ARG A 259 10.15 17.14 -17.43
CA ARG A 259 9.22 17.36 -18.57
C ARG A 259 7.80 17.68 -18.13
N GLU A 260 7.29 16.97 -17.10
CA GLU A 260 5.91 17.12 -16.61
C GLU A 260 5.73 18.29 -15.63
N THR A 261 6.81 18.77 -14.98
CA THR A 261 6.73 19.78 -13.91
C THR A 261 7.48 21.06 -14.19
N GLY A 262 8.38 21.06 -15.18
CA GLY A 262 9.30 22.16 -15.48
C GLY A 262 10.54 22.19 -14.59
N LEU A 263 10.58 21.45 -13.48
CA LEU A 263 11.66 21.45 -12.48
C LEU A 263 12.25 20.04 -12.35
N SER A 264 13.54 19.93 -12.04
CA SER A 264 14.11 18.66 -11.62
C SER A 264 13.54 18.23 -10.24
N PRO A 265 13.60 16.93 -9.90
CA PRO A 265 13.15 16.47 -8.59
C PRO A 265 13.82 17.19 -7.41
N ALA A 266 15.12 17.48 -7.53
CA ALA A 266 15.89 18.17 -6.50
C ALA A 266 15.44 19.64 -6.34
N GLU A 267 15.26 20.36 -7.45
CA GLU A 267 14.74 21.73 -7.47
C GLU A 267 13.31 21.78 -6.91
N TYR A 268 12.47 20.81 -7.31
CA TYR A 268 11.10 20.73 -6.81
C TYR A 268 11.07 20.53 -5.30
N ARG A 269 11.91 19.66 -4.75
CA ARG A 269 12.05 19.46 -3.30
C ARG A 269 12.42 20.76 -2.62
N LYS A 270 13.49 21.43 -3.07
CA LYS A 270 13.98 22.69 -2.47
C LYS A 270 12.89 23.78 -2.42
N ASN A 271 12.00 23.80 -3.40
CA ASN A 271 10.94 24.80 -3.50
C ASN A 271 9.69 24.46 -2.67
N ASN A 272 9.57 23.22 -2.17
CA ASN A 272 8.35 22.75 -1.48
C ASN A 272 8.64 22.08 -0.11
N SER A 273 9.89 22.19 0.37
CA SER A 273 10.30 21.75 1.71
C SER A 273 10.18 22.86 2.72
#